data_4d0d5ca45fc6124f95d4acdd5fdc1c66
#
_entry.id   4d0d5ca45fc6124f95d4acdd5fdc1c66
#
_cell.length_a   1.000
_cell.length_b   1.000
_cell.length_c   1.000
_cell.angle_alpha   90.00
_cell.angle_beta   90.00
_cell.angle_gamma   90.00
#
_symmetry.space_group_name_H-M   'P 1'
#
loop_
_entity.id
_entity.type
_entity.pdbx_description
1 polymer ?
#
loop_
_entity_poly.entity_id
_entity_poly.type
_entity_poly.pdbx_seq_one_letter_code
_entity_poly.pdbx_strand_id
1 'polypeptide(L)'
;MGHDKTPMTPAVRVLRQSGVAFTEHPYTYVERGGTSTFAEESGIDEHDVIKTLIMEDETKTPVVVLMHGDREVSTKELARTLGVKSVRPCLPETAERHSGYMVGGTSPFGLRKPLPIYIEESILELPRIYINGGKRGFLVGLDPKDLARVLNPVPVRVGIP
;
A
#
# COMPACT_ATOMS: atom_id res chain seq x y z
N MET A 1 31.13 3.03 -10.66
CA MET A 1 30.30 3.03 -10.88
C MET A 1 29.21 2.71 -10.32
N GLY A 2 28.70 3.27 -9.74
CA GLY A 2 27.58 2.94 -8.98
C GLY A 2 26.50 2.32 -9.79
N HIS A 3 26.33 1.07 -9.59
CA HIS A 3 25.18 0.42 -10.16
C HIS A 3 24.00 0.77 -9.28
N ASP A 4 23.00 1.42 -9.84
CA ASP A 4 21.75 1.61 -9.17
C ASP A 4 21.06 0.26 -9.12
N LYS A 5 21.06 -0.36 -7.94
CA LYS A 5 20.42 -1.65 -7.70
C LYS A 5 18.96 -1.51 -7.33
N THR A 6 18.42 -0.28 -7.38
CA THR A 6 17.01 -0.05 -7.10
C THR A 6 16.17 -0.76 -8.16
N PRO A 7 15.20 -1.61 -7.77
CA PRO A 7 14.28 -2.19 -8.73
C PRO A 7 13.54 -1.08 -9.50
N MET A 8 13.50 -1.20 -10.82
CA MET A 8 12.82 -0.23 -11.68
C MET A 8 11.35 -0.62 -11.84
N THR A 9 10.59 -0.48 -10.77
CA THR A 9 9.16 -0.74 -10.77
C THR A 9 8.39 0.50 -11.25
N PRO A 10 7.13 0.34 -11.67
CA PRO A 10 6.28 1.51 -11.95
C PRO A 10 6.18 2.45 -10.74
N ALA A 11 6.16 1.89 -9.52
CA ALA A 11 6.10 2.68 -8.30
C ALA A 11 7.34 3.57 -8.15
N VAL A 12 8.54 2.99 -8.31
CA VAL A 12 9.79 3.75 -8.19
C VAL A 12 9.84 4.85 -9.25
N ARG A 13 9.37 4.54 -10.45
CA ARG A 13 9.33 5.54 -11.52
C ARG A 13 8.45 6.72 -11.15
N VAL A 14 7.26 6.46 -10.61
CA VAL A 14 6.34 7.52 -10.17
C VAL A 14 6.97 8.37 -9.06
N LEU A 15 7.59 7.72 -8.07
CA LEU A 15 8.24 8.43 -6.97
C LEU A 15 9.34 9.35 -7.46
N ARG A 16 10.18 8.86 -8.38
CA ARG A 16 11.25 9.67 -8.97
C ARG A 16 10.71 10.83 -9.79
N GLN A 17 9.73 10.57 -10.64
CA GLN A 17 9.11 11.61 -11.46
C GLN A 17 8.41 12.67 -10.62
N SER A 18 7.89 12.29 -9.47
CA SER A 18 7.20 13.20 -8.55
C SER A 18 8.14 13.92 -7.58
N GLY A 19 9.45 13.66 -7.69
CA GLY A 19 10.43 14.30 -6.82
C GLY A 19 10.35 13.88 -5.38
N VAL A 20 9.86 12.66 -5.10
CA VAL A 20 9.74 12.15 -3.73
C VAL A 20 11.08 11.61 -3.25
N ALA A 21 11.53 12.09 -2.09
CA ALA A 21 12.69 11.50 -1.42
C ALA A 21 12.25 10.22 -0.73
N PHE A 22 12.91 9.10 -1.03
CA PHE A 22 12.59 7.83 -0.40
C PHE A 22 13.86 7.02 -0.14
N THR A 23 13.76 6.11 0.83
CA THR A 23 14.83 5.16 1.13
C THR A 23 14.40 3.77 0.68
N GLU A 24 15.38 2.92 0.35
CA GLU A 24 15.13 1.58 -0.14
C GLU A 24 15.31 0.57 0.98
N HIS A 25 14.38 -0.35 1.10
CA HIS A 25 14.37 -1.35 2.16
C HIS A 25 14.11 -2.74 1.59
N PRO A 26 15.14 -3.40 1.01
CA PRO A 26 15.00 -4.78 0.61
C PRO A 26 14.89 -5.67 1.84
N TYR A 27 14.13 -6.75 1.73
CA TYR A 27 13.98 -7.70 2.82
C TYR A 27 13.71 -9.08 2.24
N THR A 28 13.84 -10.11 3.09
CA THR A 28 13.60 -11.48 2.66
C THR A 28 12.10 -11.75 2.59
N TYR A 29 11.57 -11.87 1.38
CA TYR A 29 10.16 -12.12 1.17
C TYR A 29 9.78 -13.53 1.66
N VAL A 30 8.69 -13.62 2.40
CA VAL A 30 8.09 -14.87 2.84
C VAL A 30 6.66 -14.91 2.33
N GLU A 31 6.30 -15.95 1.57
CA GLU A 31 4.95 -16.09 1.05
C GLU A 31 3.94 -16.07 2.19
N ARG A 32 2.91 -15.23 2.08
CA ARG A 32 1.89 -15.01 3.11
C ARG A 32 2.41 -14.45 4.42
N GLY A 33 3.66 -13.96 4.42
CA GLY A 33 4.27 -13.41 5.64
C GLY A 33 3.71 -12.06 6.03
N GLY A 34 3.16 -11.31 5.09
CA GLY A 34 2.57 -9.99 5.34
C GLY A 34 3.58 -8.96 5.82
N THR A 35 3.07 -7.90 6.41
CA THR A 35 3.90 -6.79 6.90
C THR A 35 4.74 -7.18 8.12
N SER A 36 4.34 -8.21 8.86
CA SER A 36 5.10 -8.66 10.04
C SER A 36 6.48 -9.18 9.66
N THR A 37 6.64 -9.80 8.48
CA THR A 37 7.93 -10.31 8.03
C THR A 37 8.95 -9.18 7.90
N PHE A 38 8.56 -8.08 7.26
CA PHE A 38 9.44 -6.92 7.14
C PHE A 38 9.71 -6.30 8.51
N ALA A 39 8.66 -6.14 9.32
CA ALA A 39 8.80 -5.53 10.66
C ALA A 39 9.77 -6.33 11.53
N GLU A 40 9.67 -7.65 11.54
CA GLU A 40 10.56 -8.51 12.31
C GLU A 40 12.00 -8.43 11.83
N GLU A 41 12.22 -8.51 10.53
CA GLU A 41 13.57 -8.47 9.97
C GLU A 41 14.24 -7.10 10.15
N SER A 42 13.50 -6.02 9.98
CA SER A 42 14.03 -4.66 9.99
C SER A 42 14.08 -4.03 11.39
N GLY A 43 13.29 -4.52 12.33
CA GLY A 43 13.11 -3.88 13.62
C GLY A 43 12.22 -2.65 13.59
N ILE A 44 11.59 -2.37 12.46
CA ILE A 44 10.66 -1.24 12.30
C ILE A 44 9.29 -1.66 12.84
N ASP A 45 8.65 -0.74 13.58
CA ASP A 45 7.31 -0.99 14.13
C ASP A 45 6.33 -1.29 13.01
N GLU A 46 5.60 -2.40 13.12
CA GLU A 46 4.63 -2.81 12.11
C GLU A 46 3.53 -1.77 11.89
N HIS A 47 3.26 -0.94 12.88
CA HIS A 47 2.30 0.16 12.77
C HIS A 47 2.72 1.17 11.68
N ASP A 48 4.03 1.34 11.47
CA ASP A 48 4.59 2.25 10.47
C ASP A 48 4.71 1.59 9.10
N VAL A 49 4.49 0.27 9.03
CA VAL A 49 4.53 -0.48 7.77
C VAL A 49 3.12 -0.52 7.21
N ILE A 50 2.95 0.02 6.02
CA ILE A 50 1.62 0.23 5.44
C ILE A 50 1.36 -0.81 4.36
N LYS A 51 0.22 -1.50 4.48
CA LYS A 51 -0.20 -2.48 3.49
C LYS A 51 -1.13 -1.84 2.46
N THR A 52 -1.00 -2.26 1.22
CA THR A 52 -1.80 -1.80 0.10
C THR A 52 -2.77 -2.90 -0.27
N LEU A 53 -4.05 -2.68 -0.04
CA LEU A 53 -5.10 -3.68 -0.25
C LEU A 53 -5.96 -3.29 -1.43
N ILE A 54 -6.13 -4.22 -2.38
CA ILE A 54 -7.05 -4.03 -3.49
C ILE A 54 -8.35 -4.73 -3.10
N MET A 55 -9.41 -3.96 -2.99
CA MET A 55 -10.71 -4.45 -2.56
C MET A 55 -11.76 -4.15 -3.61
N GLU A 56 -12.93 -4.75 -3.49
CA GLU A 56 -14.02 -4.52 -4.43
C GLU A 56 -15.36 -4.44 -3.68
N ASP A 57 -16.29 -3.67 -4.22
CA ASP A 57 -17.63 -3.61 -3.69
C ASP A 57 -18.51 -4.73 -4.27
N GLU A 58 -19.81 -4.75 -3.95
CA GLU A 58 -20.72 -5.78 -4.42
C GLU A 58 -20.91 -5.79 -5.95
N THR A 59 -20.57 -4.68 -6.62
CA THR A 59 -20.61 -4.59 -8.09
C THR A 59 -19.25 -4.91 -8.72
N LYS A 60 -18.29 -5.36 -7.92
CA LYS A 60 -16.91 -5.64 -8.33
C LYS A 60 -16.15 -4.39 -8.78
N THR A 61 -16.55 -3.23 -8.30
CA THR A 61 -15.81 -1.98 -8.54
C THR A 61 -14.61 -1.93 -7.60
N PRO A 62 -13.38 -1.83 -8.14
CA PRO A 62 -12.18 -1.91 -7.32
C PRO A 62 -11.85 -0.60 -6.61
N VAL A 63 -11.29 -0.72 -5.41
CA VAL A 63 -10.77 0.40 -4.65
C VAL A 63 -9.46 -0.03 -3.99
N VAL A 64 -8.60 0.92 -3.67
CA VAL A 64 -7.36 0.69 -2.93
C VAL A 64 -7.55 1.20 -1.51
N VAL A 65 -7.13 0.42 -0.53
CA VAL A 65 -7.15 0.83 0.88
C VAL A 65 -5.75 0.70 1.43
N LEU A 66 -5.25 1.77 2.02
CA LEU A 66 -3.95 1.81 2.69
C LEU A 66 -4.19 1.74 4.20
N MET A 67 -3.61 0.72 4.84
CA MET A 67 -3.84 0.42 6.25
C MET A 67 -2.53 0.11 6.96
N HIS A 68 -2.46 0.43 8.26
CA HIS A 68 -1.35 0.02 9.12
C HIS A 68 -1.19 -1.50 9.09
N GLY A 69 0.06 -1.97 9.08
CA GLY A 69 0.33 -3.40 9.06
C GLY A 69 -0.24 -4.15 10.26
N ASP A 70 -0.29 -3.51 11.42
CA ASP A 70 -0.81 -4.10 12.66
C ASP A 70 -2.32 -3.95 12.85
N ARG A 71 -3.03 -3.47 11.82
CA ARG A 71 -4.48 -3.30 11.89
C ARG A 71 -5.16 -3.96 10.70
N GLU A 72 -6.43 -4.28 10.89
CA GLU A 72 -7.27 -4.84 9.84
C GLU A 72 -8.27 -3.79 9.37
N VAL A 73 -8.74 -3.94 8.13
CA VAL A 73 -9.80 -3.08 7.60
C VAL A 73 -11.15 -3.63 8.06
N SER A 74 -11.95 -2.80 8.73
CA SER A 74 -13.35 -3.14 8.97
C SER A 74 -14.09 -2.97 7.64
N THR A 75 -14.42 -4.08 7.00
CA THR A 75 -15.12 -4.05 5.71
C THR A 75 -16.52 -3.47 5.85
N LYS A 76 -17.14 -3.67 7.01
CA LYS A 76 -18.45 -3.10 7.31
C LYS A 76 -18.39 -1.57 7.38
N GLU A 77 -17.41 -1.03 8.11
CA GLU A 77 -17.26 0.42 8.21
C GLU A 77 -16.82 1.03 6.89
N LEU A 78 -15.98 0.34 6.13
CA LEU A 78 -15.58 0.82 4.82
C LEU A 78 -16.78 0.88 3.87
N ALA A 79 -17.61 -0.16 3.85
CA ALA A 79 -18.83 -0.17 3.01
C ALA A 79 -19.74 1.00 3.38
N ARG A 80 -19.91 1.25 4.69
CA ARG A 80 -20.72 2.37 5.17
C ARG A 80 -20.13 3.71 4.70
N THR A 81 -18.83 3.87 4.82
CA THR A 81 -18.13 5.10 4.43
C THR A 81 -18.24 5.35 2.93
N LEU A 82 -18.16 4.30 2.11
CA LEU A 82 -18.25 4.41 0.65
C LEU A 82 -19.70 4.49 0.17
N GLY A 83 -20.68 4.20 1.02
CA GLY A 83 -22.09 4.19 0.61
C GLY A 83 -22.44 3.01 -0.28
N VAL A 84 -21.77 1.87 -0.09
CA VAL A 84 -22.02 0.64 -0.85
C VAL A 84 -22.54 -0.43 0.10
N LYS A 85 -23.05 -1.53 -0.46
CA LYS A 85 -23.64 -2.61 0.32
C LYS A 85 -22.60 -3.45 1.04
N SER A 86 -21.51 -3.76 0.36
CA SER A 86 -20.45 -4.60 0.93
C SER A 86 -19.12 -4.30 0.26
N VAL A 87 -18.04 -4.61 0.96
CA VAL A 87 -16.67 -4.52 0.44
C VAL A 87 -15.94 -5.78 0.86
N ARG A 88 -15.12 -6.33 -0.01
CA ARG A 88 -14.31 -7.52 0.26
C ARG A 88 -12.97 -7.42 -0.44
N PRO A 89 -11.93 -8.12 0.05
CA PRO A 89 -10.66 -8.21 -0.67
C PRO A 89 -10.88 -8.87 -2.04
N CYS A 90 -10.20 -8.37 -3.05
CA CYS A 90 -10.17 -9.03 -4.35
C CYS A 90 -9.42 -10.36 -4.26
N LEU A 91 -9.81 -11.33 -5.10
CA LEU A 91 -8.98 -12.52 -5.30
C LEU A 91 -7.64 -12.11 -5.88
N PRO A 92 -6.55 -12.87 -5.62
CA PRO A 92 -5.22 -12.51 -6.09
C PRO A 92 -5.15 -12.16 -7.58
N GLU A 93 -5.75 -12.98 -8.45
CA GLU A 93 -5.73 -12.71 -9.90
C GLU A 93 -6.42 -11.41 -10.26
N THR A 94 -7.52 -11.10 -9.58
CA THR A 94 -8.28 -9.88 -9.80
C THR A 94 -7.48 -8.66 -9.33
N ALA A 95 -6.87 -8.76 -8.14
CA ALA A 95 -6.04 -7.69 -7.61
C ALA A 95 -4.86 -7.40 -8.55
N GLU A 96 -4.21 -8.44 -9.06
CA GLU A 96 -3.09 -8.30 -9.99
C GLU A 96 -3.51 -7.65 -11.30
N ARG A 97 -4.67 -8.03 -11.81
CA ARG A 97 -5.21 -7.45 -13.03
C ARG A 97 -5.50 -5.96 -12.89
N HIS A 98 -6.05 -5.54 -11.74
CA HIS A 98 -6.35 -4.13 -11.49
C HIS A 98 -5.11 -3.29 -11.20
N SER A 99 -4.21 -3.81 -10.37
CA SER A 99 -3.07 -3.04 -9.87
C SER A 99 -1.86 -3.08 -10.80
N GLY A 100 -1.68 -4.18 -11.51
CA GLY A 100 -0.48 -4.43 -12.30
C GLY A 100 0.67 -4.99 -11.48
N TYR A 101 0.43 -5.32 -10.20
CA TYR A 101 1.43 -5.86 -9.29
C TYR A 101 1.03 -7.24 -8.79
N MET A 102 2.02 -8.07 -8.50
CA MET A 102 1.79 -9.36 -7.85
C MET A 102 1.42 -9.14 -6.39
N VAL A 103 0.51 -9.97 -5.87
CA VAL A 103 0.19 -9.96 -4.43
C VAL A 103 1.48 -10.18 -3.63
N GLY A 104 1.67 -9.39 -2.59
CA GLY A 104 2.91 -9.33 -1.82
C GLY A 104 3.88 -8.27 -2.33
N GLY A 105 3.64 -7.74 -3.53
CA GLY A 105 4.43 -6.66 -4.13
C GLY A 105 3.56 -5.52 -4.65
N THR A 106 2.38 -5.33 -4.08
CA THR A 106 1.43 -4.30 -4.53
C THR A 106 1.77 -2.94 -3.95
N SER A 107 1.94 -1.95 -4.82
CA SER A 107 2.17 -0.56 -4.44
C SER A 107 0.98 0.30 -4.86
N PRO A 108 0.67 1.38 -4.11
CA PRO A 108 -0.34 2.34 -4.56
C PRO A 108 0.18 3.30 -5.62
N PHE A 109 1.50 3.34 -5.82
CA PHE A 109 2.11 4.19 -6.86
C PHE A 109 2.20 3.42 -8.17
N GLY A 110 1.91 4.08 -9.28
CA GLY A 110 2.06 3.46 -10.59
C GLY A 110 1.07 2.34 -10.87
N LEU A 111 -0.13 2.45 -10.36
CA LEU A 111 -1.19 1.47 -10.63
C LEU A 111 -1.50 1.38 -12.12
N ARG A 112 -1.78 0.16 -12.59
CA ARG A 112 -2.10 -0.10 -13.99
C ARG A 112 -3.33 0.69 -14.46
N LYS A 113 -4.31 0.88 -13.57
CA LYS A 113 -5.51 1.68 -13.80
C LYS A 113 -5.62 2.73 -12.73
N PRO A 114 -6.19 3.90 -13.03
CA PRO A 114 -6.53 4.84 -11.96
C PRO A 114 -7.64 4.21 -11.10
N LEU A 115 -7.35 4.05 -9.81
CA LEU A 115 -8.29 3.50 -8.83
C LEU A 115 -8.48 4.52 -7.71
N PRO A 116 -9.67 4.61 -7.12
CA PRO A 116 -9.84 5.41 -5.92
C PRO A 116 -8.97 4.84 -4.79
N ILE A 117 -8.28 5.72 -4.07
CA ILE A 117 -7.40 5.32 -2.97
C ILE A 117 -7.92 5.92 -1.68
N TYR A 118 -8.15 5.05 -0.70
CA TYR A 118 -8.57 5.42 0.66
C TYR A 118 -7.42 5.11 1.60
N ILE A 119 -7.19 5.99 2.55
CA ILE A 119 -6.09 5.84 3.50
C ILE A 119 -6.62 5.97 4.92
N GLU A 120 -6.21 5.05 5.80
CA GLU A 120 -6.52 5.23 7.22
C GLU A 120 -5.89 6.53 7.68
N GLU A 121 -6.72 7.40 8.26
CA GLU A 121 -6.34 8.78 8.58
C GLU A 121 -5.09 8.86 9.44
N SER A 122 -4.95 7.96 10.41
CA SER A 122 -3.81 7.96 11.32
C SER A 122 -2.46 7.73 10.65
N ILE A 123 -2.45 7.16 9.44
CA ILE A 123 -1.20 6.99 8.68
C ILE A 123 -0.58 8.35 8.36
N LEU A 124 -1.41 9.35 8.07
CA LEU A 124 -0.94 10.69 7.71
C LEU A 124 -0.28 11.42 8.86
N GLU A 125 -0.46 10.95 10.09
CA GLU A 125 0.12 11.55 11.30
C GLU A 125 1.48 10.95 11.64
N LEU A 126 1.88 9.87 10.98
CA LEU A 126 3.17 9.22 11.24
C LEU A 126 4.31 10.09 10.69
N PRO A 127 5.49 10.10 11.35
CA PRO A 127 6.63 10.85 10.84
C PRO A 127 7.23 10.21 9.59
N ARG A 128 7.07 8.89 9.42
CA ARG A 128 7.63 8.15 8.30
C ARG A 128 6.87 6.84 8.14
N ILE A 129 6.67 6.43 6.90
CA ILE A 129 6.00 5.17 6.60
C ILE A 129 6.87 4.31 5.68
N TYR A 130 6.60 3.00 5.71
CA TYR A 130 7.28 2.01 4.88
C TYR A 130 6.20 1.25 4.12
N ILE A 131 6.28 1.29 2.80
CA ILE A 131 5.24 0.76 1.94
C ILE A 131 5.88 0.05 0.75
N ASN A 132 5.21 -0.94 0.18
CA ASN A 132 5.80 -1.73 -0.89
C ASN A 132 6.16 -0.86 -2.10
N GLY A 133 7.32 -1.09 -2.64
CA GLY A 133 7.85 -0.36 -3.79
C GLY A 133 7.51 -0.99 -5.13
N GLY A 134 6.59 -1.97 -5.16
CA GLY A 134 6.13 -2.59 -6.41
C GLY A 134 6.83 -3.91 -6.75
N LYS A 135 7.45 -4.54 -5.77
CA LYS A 135 8.11 -5.83 -5.94
C LYS A 135 8.15 -6.56 -4.60
N ARG A 136 7.95 -7.88 -4.61
CA ARG A 136 8.10 -8.70 -3.41
C ARG A 136 9.50 -8.52 -2.84
N GLY A 137 9.61 -8.34 -1.53
CA GLY A 137 10.89 -8.16 -0.86
C GLY A 137 11.48 -6.77 -0.98
N PHE A 138 10.69 -5.77 -1.38
CA PHE A 138 11.20 -4.42 -1.58
C PHE A 138 10.17 -3.38 -1.10
N LEU A 139 10.49 -2.71 0.02
CA LEU A 139 9.71 -1.59 0.51
C LEU A 139 10.48 -0.29 0.30
N VAL A 140 9.75 0.82 0.29
CA VAL A 140 10.32 2.16 0.29
C VAL A 140 9.87 2.88 1.54
N GLY A 141 10.76 3.68 2.13
CA GLY A 141 10.45 4.52 3.27
C GLY A 141 10.31 5.96 2.80
N LEU A 142 9.25 6.63 3.20
CA LEU A 142 9.00 8.02 2.78
C LEU A 142 8.13 8.75 3.80
N ASP A 143 8.05 10.06 3.62
CA ASP A 143 7.16 10.91 4.42
C ASP A 143 5.73 10.71 3.92
N PRO A 144 4.76 10.41 4.82
CA PRO A 144 3.36 10.24 4.40
C PRO A 144 2.78 11.50 3.74
N LYS A 145 3.31 12.68 4.00
CA LYS A 145 2.89 13.91 3.32
C LYS A 145 3.19 13.85 1.82
N ASP A 146 4.29 13.21 1.44
CA ASP A 146 4.62 13.03 0.03
C ASP A 146 3.65 12.05 -0.63
N LEU A 147 3.28 10.98 0.07
CA LEU A 147 2.25 10.07 -0.42
C LEU A 147 0.94 10.83 -0.67
N ALA A 148 0.53 11.63 0.31
CA ALA A 148 -0.71 12.41 0.18
C ALA A 148 -0.65 13.37 -1.01
N ARG A 149 0.49 14.01 -1.23
CA ARG A 149 0.70 14.94 -2.34
C ARG A 149 0.59 14.24 -3.69
N VAL A 150 1.20 13.08 -3.80
CA VAL A 150 1.28 12.35 -5.08
C VAL A 150 -0.02 11.62 -5.40
N LEU A 151 -0.63 10.98 -4.41
CA LEU A 151 -1.79 10.11 -4.63
C LEU A 151 -3.13 10.79 -4.34
N ASN A 152 -3.14 11.85 -3.54
CA ASN A 152 -4.35 12.53 -3.12
C ASN A 152 -5.42 11.54 -2.61
N PRO A 153 -5.08 10.68 -1.63
CA PRO A 153 -6.02 9.67 -1.14
C PRO A 153 -7.09 10.29 -0.26
N VAL A 154 -8.23 9.60 -0.14
CA VAL A 154 -9.32 10.01 0.72
C VAL A 154 -9.10 9.43 2.13
N PRO A 155 -8.97 10.27 3.16
CA PRO A 155 -8.82 9.77 4.53
C PRO A 155 -10.09 9.09 5.03
N VAL A 156 -9.93 7.97 5.72
CA VAL A 156 -11.05 7.21 6.32
C VAL A 156 -10.64 6.70 7.70
N ARG A 157 -11.61 6.24 8.47
CA ARG A 157 -11.40 5.66 9.81
C ARG A 157 -12.06 4.28 9.84
N VAL A 158 -11.34 3.30 9.35
CA VAL A 158 -11.88 1.94 9.21
C VAL A 158 -10.94 0.87 9.79
N GLY A 159 -9.84 1.28 10.43
CA GLY A 159 -8.89 0.34 11.03
C GLY A 159 -9.38 -0.21 12.35
N ILE A 160 -9.22 -1.55 12.52
CA ILE A 160 -9.54 -2.25 13.77
C ILE A 160 -8.33 -3.11 14.16
N PRO A 161 -8.20 -3.45 15.47
CA PRO A 161 -7.10 -4.30 15.94
C PRO A 161 -7.04 -5.65 15.24
#